data_ebb2b92e593e0393d1792694a6395fdb
#
_entry.id   ebb2b92e593e0393d1792694a6395fdb
#
_cell.length_a   1.000
_cell.length_b   1.000
_cell.length_c   1.000
_cell.angle_alpha   90.00
_cell.angle_beta   90.00
_cell.angle_gamma   90.00
#
_symmetry.space_group_name_H-M   'P 1'
#
loop_
_entity.id
_entity.type
_entity.pdbx_description
1 polymer ?
#
loop_
_entity_poly.entity_id
_entity_poly.type
_entity_poly.pdbx_seq_one_letter_code
_entity_poly.pdbx_strand_id
1 'polypeptide(L)'
;MKKSDLTKLIAIGAAVTAAAATTAIVISKHKKHKTMLAEHTKTLTKKQAYITGGGLSAFASALYLVRDCGFTPENIHIFTNGTRNCGNNETGFICRRGKTISIKDSMNFFDLISDVDSLDIPDLTVCDEILNIYRANIYPRSVTLIDQDKNVIDSSKIKISKSHRNAILALMQSKRSQIQSASIFDVMDSDFFLSPFWKLISALYGFTEESSAYEFVNCIANMDNMLSGIIPNDFDRYEEIVTPLKEHLKKIGVDVRENAVVTDIDFENDNADSIHFTDGATRKTFYLNDGDICIMPTDEMADCESFGSFNEPAPKLYSKPFELWEKLAEKHPSFKSPDLFFDEFEGNMSEEFTITLSNKLLPELIDKVTCGALGRNGIIVLDDSNWKMTVCAVPPTYFKDQSEDITVLWGCAMRPNCDGDRSGKTMTECSGAEILYELVSCFNLDEVWDDICETVVNVIPCHRRYGTSYLSPVNSKLEIIPTGIKNFAVSGDFAESDNDTVFSEEYIV
;
A
#
# COMPACT_ATOMS: atom_id res chain seq x y z
N MET A 1 -5.27 -41.23 8.54
CA MET A 1 -5.11 -39.77 8.58
C MET A 1 -3.84 -39.46 9.40
N LYS A 2 -2.86 -38.80 8.82
CA LYS A 2 -1.61 -38.45 9.52
C LYS A 2 -1.87 -37.28 10.46
N LYS A 3 -1.14 -37.19 11.59
CA LYS A 3 -1.28 -36.15 12.61
C LYS A 3 -1.17 -34.71 12.00
N SER A 4 -0.43 -34.57 10.88
CA SER A 4 -0.30 -33.34 10.08
C SER A 4 -1.62 -32.91 9.40
N ASP A 5 -2.47 -33.87 9.03
CA ASP A 5 -3.72 -33.58 8.30
C ASP A 5 -4.81 -33.12 9.28
N LEU A 6 -4.75 -33.61 10.51
CA LEU A 6 -5.64 -33.19 11.59
C LEU A 6 -5.31 -31.74 12.04
N THR A 7 -4.02 -31.41 12.11
CA THR A 7 -3.57 -30.04 12.46
C THR A 7 -3.98 -29.03 11.40
N LYS A 8 -3.92 -29.40 10.10
CA LYS A 8 -4.38 -28.55 9.00
C LYS A 8 -5.90 -28.39 9.01
N LEU A 9 -6.67 -29.43 9.29
CA LEU A 9 -8.13 -29.36 9.42
C LEU A 9 -8.57 -28.48 10.60
N ILE A 10 -7.85 -28.55 11.71
CA ILE A 10 -8.11 -27.71 12.90
C ILE A 10 -7.76 -26.24 12.60
N ALA A 11 -6.66 -25.98 11.87
CA ALA A 11 -6.29 -24.64 11.46
C ALA A 11 -7.31 -24.02 10.47
N ILE A 12 -7.81 -24.81 9.51
CA ILE A 12 -8.87 -24.40 8.58
C ILE A 12 -10.19 -24.15 9.34
N GLY A 13 -10.56 -25.02 10.27
CA GLY A 13 -11.74 -24.82 11.12
C GLY A 13 -11.64 -23.62 12.03
N ALA A 14 -10.46 -23.31 12.56
CA ALA A 14 -10.21 -22.14 13.40
C ALA A 14 -10.24 -20.83 12.58
N ALA A 15 -9.72 -20.82 11.36
CA ALA A 15 -9.78 -19.67 10.47
C ALA A 15 -11.22 -19.34 10.04
N VAL A 16 -12.02 -20.35 9.69
CA VAL A 16 -13.44 -20.16 9.32
C VAL A 16 -14.28 -19.71 10.51
N THR A 17 -14.02 -20.25 11.71
CA THR A 17 -14.72 -19.79 12.95
C THR A 17 -14.27 -18.41 13.38
N ALA A 18 -13.01 -18.03 13.17
CA ALA A 18 -12.52 -16.68 13.44
C ALA A 18 -13.17 -15.65 12.51
N ALA A 19 -13.24 -15.94 11.19
CA ALA A 19 -13.90 -15.07 10.23
C ALA A 19 -15.39 -14.87 10.54
N ALA A 20 -16.12 -15.95 10.86
CA ALA A 20 -17.52 -15.87 11.26
C ALA A 20 -17.72 -15.11 12.59
N ALA A 21 -16.80 -15.28 13.54
CA ALA A 21 -16.83 -14.56 14.81
C ALA A 21 -16.53 -13.07 14.61
N THR A 22 -15.57 -12.72 13.73
CA THR A 22 -15.23 -11.33 13.40
C THR A 22 -16.41 -10.63 12.75
N THR A 23 -17.03 -11.26 11.75
CA THR A 23 -18.23 -10.71 11.09
C THR A 23 -19.39 -10.50 12.10
N ALA A 24 -19.60 -11.45 13.02
CA ALA A 24 -20.63 -11.30 14.07
C ALA A 24 -20.32 -10.17 15.07
N ILE A 25 -19.03 -9.95 15.39
CA ILE A 25 -18.59 -8.86 16.28
C ILE A 25 -18.75 -7.51 15.58
N VAL A 26 -18.37 -7.39 14.29
CA VAL A 26 -18.57 -6.20 13.47
C VAL A 26 -20.05 -5.84 13.40
N ILE A 27 -20.92 -6.79 13.05
CA ILE A 27 -22.38 -6.59 13.01
C ILE A 27 -22.94 -6.18 14.39
N SER A 28 -22.42 -6.76 15.48
CA SER A 28 -22.85 -6.42 16.84
C SER A 28 -22.43 -5.01 17.25
N LYS A 29 -21.20 -4.60 16.95
CA LYS A 29 -20.71 -3.22 17.17
C LYS A 29 -21.53 -2.23 16.38
N HIS A 30 -21.78 -2.52 15.10
CA HIS A 30 -22.56 -1.67 14.21
C HIS A 30 -23.99 -1.43 14.71
N LYS A 31 -24.70 -2.48 15.18
CA LYS A 31 -26.01 -2.34 15.80
C LYS A 31 -25.99 -1.46 17.05
N LYS A 32 -24.93 -1.53 17.86
CA LYS A 32 -24.75 -0.72 19.06
C LYS A 32 -24.49 0.75 18.73
N HIS A 33 -23.74 1.01 17.67
CA HIS A 33 -23.44 2.36 17.15
C HIS A 33 -24.71 3.05 16.62
N LYS A 34 -25.52 2.37 15.80
CA LYS A 34 -26.82 2.91 15.30
C LYS A 34 -27.74 3.39 16.42
N THR A 35 -27.67 2.78 17.59
CA THR A 35 -28.51 3.18 18.74
C THR A 35 -27.98 4.44 19.43
N MET A 36 -26.65 4.66 19.45
CA MET A 36 -26.07 5.86 20.05
C MET A 36 -26.19 7.10 19.14
N LEU A 37 -26.16 6.94 17.83
CA LEU A 37 -26.31 8.01 16.85
C LEU A 37 -27.66 8.73 16.91
N ALA A 38 -28.72 8.00 17.21
CA ALA A 38 -30.10 8.59 17.29
C ALA A 38 -30.20 9.72 18.33
N GLU A 39 -29.32 9.78 19.32
CA GLU A 39 -29.32 10.80 20.37
C GLU A 39 -28.44 12.04 20.06
N HIS A 40 -27.43 11.93 19.17
CA HIS A 40 -26.46 13.03 18.87
C HIS A 40 -26.79 13.83 17.59
N THR A 41 -27.70 13.37 16.76
CA THR A 41 -27.98 13.85 15.39
C THR A 41 -28.51 15.28 15.28
N LYS A 42 -28.85 15.95 16.38
CA LYS A 42 -29.55 17.26 16.31
C LYS A 42 -28.64 18.48 16.11
N THR A 43 -27.32 18.37 16.27
CA THR A 43 -26.42 19.54 16.35
C THR A 43 -25.56 19.79 15.13
N LEU A 44 -25.30 18.78 14.31
CA LEU A 44 -24.34 18.88 13.19
C LEU A 44 -24.96 19.02 11.78
N THR A 45 -26.28 19.05 11.69
CA THR A 45 -27.04 19.12 10.40
C THR A 45 -26.79 20.36 9.55
N LYS A 46 -26.01 21.33 10.04
CA LYS A 46 -25.70 22.59 9.32
C LYS A 46 -24.19 22.80 9.10
N LYS A 47 -23.34 21.92 9.65
CA LYS A 47 -21.89 22.05 9.52
C LYS A 47 -21.42 21.39 8.23
N GLN A 48 -20.42 21.99 7.62
CA GLN A 48 -19.80 21.49 6.40
C GLN A 48 -18.50 20.75 6.75
N ALA A 49 -18.19 19.72 5.99
CA ALA A 49 -16.91 19.04 6.04
C ALA A 49 -16.26 19.04 4.65
N TYR A 50 -15.01 19.44 4.60
CA TYR A 50 -14.24 19.53 3.37
C TYR A 50 -13.08 18.55 3.43
N ILE A 51 -13.02 17.59 2.49
CA ILE A 51 -11.99 16.54 2.43
C ILE A 51 -11.16 16.77 1.18
N THR A 52 -9.86 17.04 1.35
CA THR A 52 -8.99 17.63 0.33
C THR A 52 -8.27 16.62 -0.57
N GLY A 53 -8.77 15.42 -0.69
CA GLY A 53 -8.22 14.36 -1.54
C GLY A 53 -9.22 13.24 -1.77
N GLY A 54 -8.84 12.27 -2.60
CA GLY A 54 -9.55 11.02 -2.82
C GLY A 54 -8.93 9.85 -2.04
N GLY A 55 -9.29 8.63 -2.40
CA GLY A 55 -8.73 7.41 -1.80
C GLY A 55 -9.48 6.87 -0.60
N LEU A 56 -8.97 5.79 -0.03
CA LEU A 56 -9.66 5.07 1.03
C LEU A 56 -9.86 5.93 2.27
N SER A 57 -8.81 6.62 2.73
CA SER A 57 -8.85 7.49 3.92
C SER A 57 -9.86 8.63 3.77
N ALA A 58 -9.91 9.26 2.59
CA ALA A 58 -10.88 10.32 2.29
C ALA A 58 -12.32 9.81 2.37
N PHE A 59 -12.60 8.69 1.70
CA PHE A 59 -13.94 8.12 1.65
C PHE A 59 -14.34 7.48 2.98
N ALA A 60 -13.39 6.87 3.71
CA ALA A 60 -13.60 6.40 5.08
C ALA A 60 -13.98 7.55 6.02
N SER A 61 -13.22 8.65 5.97
CA SER A 61 -13.51 9.86 6.74
C SER A 61 -14.94 10.37 6.47
N ALA A 62 -15.35 10.43 5.19
CA ALA A 62 -16.69 10.85 4.83
C ALA A 62 -17.78 9.91 5.38
N LEU A 63 -17.57 8.59 5.25
CA LEU A 63 -18.54 7.62 5.76
C LEU A 63 -18.66 7.69 7.28
N TYR A 64 -17.56 7.81 8.01
CA TYR A 64 -17.58 7.99 9.48
C TYR A 64 -18.24 9.31 9.90
N LEU A 65 -18.03 10.40 9.15
CA LEU A 65 -18.72 11.67 9.43
C LEU A 65 -20.23 11.53 9.29
N VAL A 66 -20.72 10.82 8.27
CA VAL A 66 -22.16 10.54 8.12
C VAL A 66 -22.63 9.60 9.20
N ARG A 67 -21.97 8.46 9.35
CA ARG A 67 -22.45 7.34 10.16
C ARG A 67 -22.29 7.57 11.65
N ASP A 68 -21.12 8.10 12.06
CA ASP A 68 -20.71 8.14 13.45
C ASP A 68 -20.74 9.54 14.06
N CYS A 69 -20.59 10.58 13.22
CA CYS A 69 -20.61 11.97 13.67
C CYS A 69 -21.94 12.70 13.38
N GLY A 70 -22.82 12.12 12.54
CA GLY A 70 -24.14 12.68 12.23
C GLY A 70 -24.13 13.89 11.30
N PHE A 71 -23.10 14.03 10.46
CA PHE A 71 -23.13 14.99 9.36
C PHE A 71 -24.18 14.59 8.34
N THR A 72 -24.84 15.58 7.78
CA THR A 72 -25.73 15.38 6.64
C THR A 72 -24.90 15.11 5.39
N PRO A 73 -25.13 14.05 4.60
CA PRO A 73 -24.30 13.71 3.46
C PRO A 73 -24.03 14.85 2.49
N GLU A 74 -25.04 15.67 2.18
CA GLU A 74 -24.94 16.82 1.27
C GLU A 74 -24.04 17.94 1.78
N ASN A 75 -23.66 17.91 3.07
CA ASN A 75 -22.76 18.85 3.70
C ASN A 75 -21.31 18.35 3.73
N ILE A 76 -21.01 17.23 3.08
CA ILE A 76 -19.66 16.67 2.97
C ILE A 76 -19.20 16.84 1.53
N HIS A 77 -18.05 17.51 1.36
CA HIS A 77 -17.46 17.83 0.07
C HIS A 77 -16.09 17.15 -0.05
N ILE A 78 -15.94 16.28 -1.04
CA ILE A 78 -14.70 15.58 -1.32
C ILE A 78 -14.12 16.08 -2.63
N PHE A 79 -12.84 16.48 -2.64
CA PHE A 79 -12.11 16.92 -3.80
C PHE A 79 -11.15 15.82 -4.26
N THR A 80 -11.33 15.28 -5.46
CA THR A 80 -10.47 14.22 -5.98
C THR A 80 -10.07 14.48 -7.43
N ASN A 81 -8.88 14.03 -7.80
CA ASN A 81 -8.33 14.29 -9.14
C ASN A 81 -8.76 13.27 -10.21
N GLY A 82 -9.69 12.39 -9.92
CA GLY A 82 -10.29 11.57 -10.96
C GLY A 82 -9.88 10.09 -10.98
N THR A 83 -9.76 9.53 -12.21
CA THR A 83 -9.70 8.09 -12.45
C THR A 83 -8.29 7.53 -12.44
N ARG A 84 -8.15 6.33 -11.87
CA ARG A 84 -6.95 5.52 -11.92
C ARG A 84 -6.87 4.73 -13.23
N ASN A 85 -5.70 4.68 -13.84
CA ASN A 85 -5.44 3.87 -15.02
C ASN A 85 -4.94 2.48 -14.61
N CYS A 86 -5.61 1.42 -15.04
CA CYS A 86 -5.23 0.02 -14.80
C CYS A 86 -4.69 -0.67 -16.07
N GLY A 87 -4.67 0.03 -17.21
CA GLY A 87 -4.26 -0.56 -18.49
C GLY A 87 -5.30 -1.52 -19.09
N ASN A 88 -4.90 -2.28 -20.09
CA ASN A 88 -5.75 -3.27 -20.77
C ASN A 88 -4.90 -4.34 -21.50
N ASN A 89 -5.57 -5.27 -22.20
CA ASN A 89 -4.93 -6.36 -22.94
C ASN A 89 -4.01 -5.88 -24.09
N GLU A 90 -4.26 -4.70 -24.67
CA GLU A 90 -3.51 -4.19 -25.82
C GLU A 90 -2.34 -3.30 -25.41
N THR A 91 -2.51 -2.48 -24.39
CA THR A 91 -1.49 -1.52 -23.93
C THR A 91 -0.64 -2.03 -22.78
N GLY A 92 -0.98 -3.18 -22.22
CA GLY A 92 -0.45 -3.74 -21.00
C GLY A 92 -1.21 -3.27 -19.76
N PHE A 93 -1.14 -4.07 -18.72
CA PHE A 93 -1.77 -3.81 -17.43
C PHE A 93 -0.84 -3.07 -16.47
N ILE A 94 -1.42 -2.34 -15.53
CA ILE A 94 -0.72 -1.65 -14.45
C ILE A 94 -1.18 -2.25 -13.13
N CYS A 95 -0.36 -3.15 -12.60
CA CYS A 95 -0.57 -3.76 -11.29
C CYS A 95 0.18 -2.94 -10.23
N ARG A 96 -0.38 -2.83 -9.05
CA ARG A 96 0.19 -2.06 -7.94
C ARG A 96 0.31 -2.92 -6.70
N ARG A 97 1.22 -2.53 -5.82
CA ARG A 97 1.35 -3.07 -4.48
C ARG A 97 0.02 -2.99 -3.73
N GLY A 98 -0.29 -4.02 -2.99
CA GLY A 98 -1.46 -4.09 -2.14
C GLY A 98 -1.26 -3.45 -0.77
N LYS A 99 -2.26 -3.63 0.06
CA LYS A 99 -2.21 -3.33 1.50
C LYS A 99 -2.57 -4.60 2.28
N THR A 100 -1.99 -4.74 3.45
CA THR A 100 -2.28 -5.87 4.34
C THR A 100 -3.71 -5.76 4.87
N ILE A 101 -4.45 -6.86 4.79
CA ILE A 101 -5.74 -7.01 5.46
C ILE A 101 -5.64 -8.25 6.33
N SER A 102 -5.67 -8.05 7.64
CA SER A 102 -5.69 -9.12 8.64
C SER A 102 -7.09 -9.28 9.19
N ILE A 103 -7.71 -10.45 9.00
CA ILE A 103 -9.05 -10.70 9.54
C ILE A 103 -9.12 -10.45 11.06
N LYS A 104 -8.01 -10.65 11.75
CA LYS A 104 -7.91 -10.47 13.20
C LYS A 104 -7.71 -9.01 13.61
N ASP A 105 -6.90 -8.27 12.84
CA ASP A 105 -6.36 -6.98 13.25
C ASP A 105 -6.94 -5.79 12.44
N SER A 106 -7.81 -6.06 11.41
CA SER A 106 -8.40 -5.04 10.54
C SER A 106 -9.89 -4.82 10.85
N MET A 107 -10.22 -4.57 12.10
CA MET A 107 -11.61 -4.48 12.57
C MET A 107 -12.34 -3.23 12.07
N ASN A 108 -11.67 -2.06 12.05
CA ASN A 108 -12.27 -0.82 11.57
C ASN A 108 -12.46 -0.86 10.07
N PHE A 109 -11.47 -1.42 9.34
CA PHE A 109 -11.59 -1.64 7.91
C PHE A 109 -12.80 -2.52 7.56
N PHE A 110 -12.97 -3.67 8.21
CA PHE A 110 -14.13 -4.53 7.95
C PHE A 110 -15.46 -3.90 8.38
N ASP A 111 -15.47 -3.11 9.45
CA ASP A 111 -16.62 -2.33 9.86
C ASP A 111 -17.00 -1.29 8.79
N LEU A 112 -15.99 -0.58 8.23
CA LEU A 112 -16.19 0.40 7.16
C LEU A 112 -16.88 -0.22 5.94
N ILE A 113 -16.33 -1.33 5.41
CA ILE A 113 -16.83 -1.93 4.16
C ILE A 113 -18.05 -2.83 4.33
N SER A 114 -18.51 -3.07 5.56
CA SER A 114 -19.68 -3.90 5.83
C SER A 114 -21.01 -3.24 5.46
N ASP A 115 -21.03 -1.92 5.33
CA ASP A 115 -22.21 -1.12 4.94
C ASP A 115 -22.23 -0.77 3.45
N VAL A 116 -21.17 -1.14 2.71
CA VAL A 116 -20.99 -0.79 1.31
C VAL A 116 -21.44 -1.95 0.43
N ASP A 117 -22.41 -1.71 -0.44
CA ASP A 117 -22.89 -2.72 -1.39
C ASP A 117 -21.78 -3.06 -2.40
N SER A 118 -21.59 -4.34 -2.73
CA SER A 118 -20.76 -4.76 -3.86
C SER A 118 -21.33 -4.20 -5.17
N LEU A 119 -20.45 -3.77 -6.07
CA LEU A 119 -20.85 -3.34 -7.42
C LEU A 119 -21.00 -4.53 -8.39
N ASP A 120 -20.34 -5.65 -8.09
CA ASP A 120 -20.27 -6.80 -8.97
C ASP A 120 -21.26 -7.90 -8.62
N ILE A 121 -21.51 -8.13 -7.32
CA ILE A 121 -22.33 -9.24 -6.85
C ILE A 121 -23.56 -8.71 -6.12
N PRO A 122 -24.77 -8.82 -6.71
CA PRO A 122 -26.00 -8.39 -6.05
C PRO A 122 -26.19 -9.06 -4.69
N ASP A 123 -26.76 -8.33 -3.73
CA ASP A 123 -27.07 -8.77 -2.38
C ASP A 123 -25.85 -9.08 -1.48
N LEU A 124 -24.61 -8.83 -1.95
CA LEU A 124 -23.41 -8.89 -1.12
C LEU A 124 -22.90 -7.50 -0.80
N THR A 125 -22.18 -7.39 0.32
CA THR A 125 -21.37 -6.22 0.65
C THR A 125 -19.93 -6.40 0.14
N VAL A 126 -19.18 -5.29 0.06
CA VAL A 126 -17.72 -5.34 -0.20
C VAL A 126 -17.02 -6.21 0.85
N CYS A 127 -17.46 -6.17 2.10
CA CYS A 127 -16.95 -7.04 3.16
C CYS A 127 -17.13 -8.52 2.84
N ASP A 128 -18.33 -8.93 2.37
CA ASP A 128 -18.61 -10.32 2.01
C ASP A 128 -17.74 -10.78 0.86
N GLU A 129 -17.56 -9.93 -0.13
CA GLU A 129 -16.74 -10.19 -1.32
C GLU A 129 -15.26 -10.40 -0.97
N ILE A 130 -14.67 -9.46 -0.22
CA ILE A 130 -13.28 -9.56 0.25
C ILE A 130 -13.08 -10.80 1.12
N LEU A 131 -14.00 -11.10 2.04
CA LEU A 131 -13.94 -12.31 2.85
C LEU A 131 -14.04 -13.60 2.02
N ASN A 132 -14.81 -13.59 0.92
CA ASN A 132 -14.89 -14.74 0.00
C ASN A 132 -13.58 -14.95 -0.77
N ILE A 133 -12.93 -13.86 -1.24
CA ILE A 133 -11.60 -13.93 -1.87
C ILE A 133 -10.58 -14.52 -0.89
N TYR A 134 -10.55 -14.04 0.36
CA TYR A 134 -9.64 -14.58 1.39
C TYR A 134 -9.90 -16.05 1.69
N ARG A 135 -11.16 -16.48 1.73
CA ARG A 135 -11.50 -17.91 1.94
C ARG A 135 -11.06 -18.80 0.78
N ALA A 136 -11.11 -18.29 -0.44
CA ALA A 136 -10.63 -19.01 -1.63
C ALA A 136 -9.10 -19.15 -1.66
N ASN A 137 -8.38 -18.19 -1.10
CA ASN A 137 -6.91 -18.06 -1.16
C ASN A 137 -6.23 -18.33 0.20
N ILE A 138 -6.63 -19.41 0.90
CA ILE A 138 -6.16 -19.76 2.26
C ILE A 138 -4.66 -20.14 2.32
N TYR A 139 -4.02 -20.42 1.18
CA TYR A 139 -2.64 -20.89 1.20
C TYR A 139 -1.65 -19.74 1.28
N PRO A 140 -0.75 -19.74 2.30
CA PRO A 140 0.28 -18.70 2.39
C PRO A 140 1.18 -18.76 1.15
N ARG A 141 1.51 -17.61 0.60
CA ARG A 141 2.46 -17.47 -0.50
C ARG A 141 3.84 -17.94 -0.04
N SER A 142 4.51 -18.75 -0.84
CA SER A 142 5.89 -19.14 -0.57
C SER A 142 6.85 -18.02 -0.99
N VAL A 143 7.95 -17.83 -0.24
CA VAL A 143 9.01 -16.88 -0.62
C VAL A 143 10.25 -17.67 -0.97
N THR A 144 10.82 -17.38 -2.14
CA THR A 144 12.06 -17.98 -2.65
C THR A 144 13.09 -16.88 -2.81
N LEU A 145 14.26 -17.02 -2.19
CA LEU A 145 15.40 -16.12 -2.33
C LEU A 145 16.35 -16.67 -3.39
N ILE A 146 16.76 -15.83 -4.34
CA ILE A 146 17.91 -16.08 -5.21
C ILE A 146 19.05 -15.23 -4.67
N ASP A 147 20.10 -15.88 -4.19
CA ASP A 147 21.27 -15.20 -3.65
C ASP A 147 22.29 -14.80 -4.73
N GLN A 148 23.35 -14.12 -4.34
CA GLN A 148 24.42 -13.63 -5.22
C GLN A 148 25.19 -14.75 -5.94
N ASP A 149 25.14 -15.98 -5.44
CA ASP A 149 25.72 -17.16 -6.08
C ASP A 149 24.69 -17.92 -6.96
N LYS A 150 23.51 -17.30 -7.22
CA LYS A 150 22.38 -17.87 -7.97
C LYS A 150 21.76 -19.13 -7.31
N ASN A 151 21.98 -19.32 -6.01
CA ASN A 151 21.32 -20.40 -5.29
C ASN A 151 19.85 -20.08 -5.05
N VAL A 152 18.99 -21.07 -5.34
CA VAL A 152 17.54 -20.97 -5.09
C VAL A 152 17.25 -21.47 -3.67
N ILE A 153 16.87 -20.58 -2.78
CA ILE A 153 16.69 -20.85 -1.35
C ILE A 153 15.22 -20.64 -0.98
N ASP A 154 14.56 -21.69 -0.52
CA ASP A 154 13.24 -21.60 0.10
C ASP A 154 13.38 -20.87 1.45
N SER A 155 12.67 -19.77 1.63
CA SER A 155 12.77 -18.91 2.82
C SER A 155 12.45 -19.68 4.12
N SER A 156 11.61 -20.71 4.06
CA SER A 156 11.28 -21.55 5.21
C SER A 156 12.49 -22.33 5.74
N LYS A 157 13.57 -22.46 4.97
CA LYS A 157 14.82 -23.11 5.32
C LYS A 157 15.87 -22.14 5.88
N ILE A 158 15.64 -20.82 5.77
CA ILE A 158 16.53 -19.81 6.32
C ILE A 158 16.45 -19.84 7.84
N LYS A 159 17.60 -20.03 8.47
CA LYS A 159 17.70 -20.10 9.93
C LYS A 159 18.30 -18.80 10.49
N ILE A 160 17.64 -18.24 11.49
CA ILE A 160 18.19 -17.14 12.29
C ILE A 160 19.07 -17.75 13.38
N SER A 161 20.30 -17.24 13.56
CA SER A 161 21.20 -17.66 14.64
C SER A 161 20.53 -17.43 16.01
N LYS A 162 20.97 -18.19 17.04
CA LYS A 162 20.45 -18.03 18.40
C LYS A 162 20.73 -16.62 18.95
N SER A 163 21.92 -16.06 18.66
CA SER A 163 22.30 -14.68 19.03
C SER A 163 21.38 -13.66 18.42
N HIS A 164 21.22 -13.67 17.11
CA HIS A 164 20.37 -12.72 16.39
C HIS A 164 18.89 -12.82 16.80
N ARG A 165 18.37 -14.04 17.00
CA ARG A 165 17.02 -14.23 17.53
C ARG A 165 16.84 -13.61 18.90
N ASN A 166 17.81 -13.82 19.82
CA ASN A 166 17.74 -13.22 21.14
C ASN A 166 17.83 -11.70 21.10
N ALA A 167 18.65 -11.12 20.21
CA ALA A 167 18.73 -9.68 20.01
C ALA A 167 17.37 -9.12 19.51
N ILE A 168 16.77 -9.74 18.49
CA ILE A 168 15.44 -9.34 17.98
C ILE A 168 14.39 -9.44 19.09
N LEU A 169 14.34 -10.54 19.86
CA LEU A 169 13.38 -10.68 20.95
C LEU A 169 13.58 -9.64 22.05
N ALA A 170 14.83 -9.26 22.34
CA ALA A 170 15.11 -8.18 23.29
C ALA A 170 14.60 -6.82 22.78
N LEU A 171 14.79 -6.54 21.50
CA LEU A 171 14.25 -5.33 20.85
C LEU A 171 12.72 -5.30 20.88
N MET A 172 12.06 -6.43 20.59
CA MET A 172 10.60 -6.56 20.68
C MET A 172 10.04 -6.30 22.08
N GLN A 173 10.84 -6.50 23.12
CA GLN A 173 10.47 -6.21 24.51
C GLN A 173 10.84 -4.77 24.94
N SER A 174 11.57 -4.05 24.12
CA SER A 174 11.99 -2.68 24.41
C SER A 174 10.80 -1.71 24.26
N LYS A 175 10.81 -0.65 25.07
CA LYS A 175 9.80 0.41 24.89
C LYS A 175 10.08 1.19 23.61
N ARG A 176 9.02 1.63 22.91
CA ARG A 176 9.13 2.48 21.71
C ARG A 176 10.13 3.62 21.91
N SER A 177 10.00 4.37 23.01
CA SER A 177 10.88 5.51 23.33
C SER A 177 12.37 5.18 23.47
N GLN A 178 12.75 3.90 23.55
CA GLN A 178 14.14 3.46 23.68
C GLN A 178 14.78 3.13 22.32
N ILE A 179 13.97 2.77 21.31
CA ILE A 179 14.47 2.30 20.02
C ILE A 179 13.94 3.10 18.82
N GLN A 180 12.99 4.04 19.03
CA GLN A 180 12.36 4.79 17.94
C GLN A 180 13.34 5.71 17.18
N SER A 181 14.43 6.14 17.83
CA SER A 181 15.48 6.99 17.23
C SER A 181 16.76 6.22 16.90
N ALA A 182 16.78 4.91 17.11
CA ALA A 182 17.91 4.06 16.79
C ALA A 182 17.77 3.47 15.37
N SER A 183 18.90 3.35 14.67
CA SER A 183 18.99 2.57 13.45
C SER A 183 19.13 1.08 13.75
N ILE A 184 18.95 0.22 12.74
CA ILE A 184 19.20 -1.22 12.86
C ILE A 184 20.69 -1.46 13.16
N PHE A 185 21.59 -0.64 12.59
CA PHE A 185 23.03 -0.69 12.83
C PHE A 185 23.39 -0.46 14.29
N ASP A 186 22.66 0.40 15.00
CA ASP A 186 22.91 0.72 16.40
C ASP A 186 22.57 -0.46 17.35
N VAL A 187 21.73 -1.40 16.90
CA VAL A 187 21.14 -2.43 17.76
C VAL A 187 21.50 -3.88 17.37
N MET A 188 22.05 -4.09 16.16
CA MET A 188 22.45 -5.40 15.65
C MET A 188 23.95 -5.45 15.42
N ASP A 189 24.53 -6.65 15.55
CA ASP A 189 25.95 -6.87 15.26
C ASP A 189 26.24 -7.00 13.76
N SER A 190 27.50 -6.82 13.36
CA SER A 190 27.92 -6.89 11.96
C SER A 190 27.65 -8.24 11.29
N ASP A 191 27.65 -9.34 12.04
CA ASP A 191 27.40 -10.68 11.49
C ASP A 191 25.93 -10.86 11.10
N PHE A 192 25.03 -10.05 11.70
CA PHE A 192 23.64 -10.04 11.32
C PHE A 192 23.45 -9.63 9.87
N PHE A 193 24.13 -8.57 9.42
CA PHE A 193 24.02 -8.03 8.06
C PHE A 193 24.58 -8.96 6.98
N LEU A 194 25.39 -9.93 7.34
CA LEU A 194 25.88 -10.98 6.44
C LEU A 194 24.95 -12.19 6.35
N SER A 195 23.93 -12.25 7.21
CA SER A 195 23.06 -13.42 7.32
C SER A 195 22.08 -13.54 6.13
N PRO A 196 21.71 -14.76 5.69
CA PRO A 196 20.67 -14.96 4.68
C PRO A 196 19.32 -14.38 5.10
N PHE A 197 19.05 -14.31 6.41
CA PHE A 197 17.85 -13.68 6.93
C PHE A 197 17.83 -12.16 6.64
N TRP A 198 18.94 -11.46 6.92
CA TRP A 198 19.04 -10.05 6.59
C TRP A 198 18.93 -9.78 5.10
N LYS A 199 19.62 -10.57 4.27
CA LYS A 199 19.54 -10.46 2.81
C LYS A 199 18.11 -10.55 2.31
N LEU A 200 17.33 -11.51 2.82
CA LEU A 200 15.92 -11.66 2.49
C LEU A 200 15.10 -10.43 2.92
N ILE A 201 15.24 -10.00 4.17
CA ILE A 201 14.45 -8.89 4.74
C ILE A 201 14.82 -7.56 4.06
N SER A 202 16.10 -7.31 3.84
CA SER A 202 16.57 -6.11 3.15
C SER A 202 16.03 -6.02 1.72
N ALA A 203 16.09 -7.11 0.96
CA ALA A 203 15.61 -7.13 -0.42
C ALA A 203 14.07 -7.05 -0.50
N LEU A 204 13.34 -7.71 0.42
CA LEU A 204 11.88 -7.79 0.39
C LEU A 204 11.21 -6.51 0.93
N TYR A 205 11.76 -5.93 2.00
CA TYR A 205 11.15 -4.81 2.73
C TYR A 205 11.88 -3.47 2.54
N GLY A 206 13.01 -3.49 1.85
CA GLY A 206 13.81 -2.29 1.60
C GLY A 206 14.64 -1.80 2.78
N PHE A 207 14.74 -2.56 3.87
CA PHE A 207 15.56 -2.15 5.01
C PHE A 207 17.03 -2.02 4.65
N THR A 208 17.63 -0.92 5.12
CA THR A 208 19.08 -0.67 5.16
C THR A 208 19.56 -0.70 6.60
N GLU A 209 20.86 -0.63 6.79
CA GLU A 209 21.47 -0.58 8.13
C GLU A 209 21.02 0.66 8.91
N GLU A 210 20.78 1.78 8.22
CA GLU A 210 20.32 3.06 8.78
C GLU A 210 18.82 3.11 9.02
N SER A 211 18.06 2.11 8.57
CA SER A 211 16.62 2.09 8.77
C SER A 211 16.24 1.99 10.25
N SER A 212 15.04 2.44 10.56
CA SER A 212 14.49 2.45 11.92
C SER A 212 14.48 1.07 12.57
N ALA A 213 15.14 0.93 13.72
CA ALA A 213 15.13 -0.29 14.52
C ALA A 213 13.70 -0.60 15.03
N TYR A 214 12.91 0.41 15.32
CA TYR A 214 11.53 0.26 15.76
C TYR A 214 10.66 -0.35 14.65
N GLU A 215 10.71 0.21 13.45
CA GLU A 215 9.94 -0.30 12.32
C GLU A 215 10.41 -1.68 11.85
N PHE A 216 11.72 -1.95 11.94
CA PHE A 216 12.25 -3.30 11.71
C PHE A 216 11.64 -4.34 12.66
N VAL A 217 11.56 -4.01 13.96
CA VAL A 217 10.95 -4.90 14.96
C VAL A 217 9.45 -5.10 14.70
N ASN A 218 8.74 -4.04 14.36
CA ASN A 218 7.32 -4.12 14.01
C ASN A 218 7.10 -5.00 12.77
N CYS A 219 7.94 -4.84 11.75
CA CYS A 219 7.92 -5.70 10.57
C CYS A 219 8.11 -7.17 10.94
N ILE A 220 9.12 -7.47 11.73
CA ILE A 220 9.40 -8.87 12.15
C ILE A 220 8.26 -9.44 13.01
N ALA A 221 7.66 -8.64 13.89
CA ALA A 221 6.55 -9.07 14.74
C ALA A 221 5.28 -9.41 13.92
N ASN A 222 5.10 -8.76 12.78
CA ASN A 222 3.91 -8.88 11.94
C ASN A 222 4.22 -9.54 10.57
N MET A 223 5.36 -10.22 10.43
CA MET A 223 5.88 -10.68 9.13
C MET A 223 4.88 -11.53 8.35
N ASP A 224 4.10 -12.39 9.02
CA ASP A 224 3.10 -13.25 8.37
C ASP A 224 1.97 -12.44 7.70
N ASN A 225 1.66 -11.25 8.24
CA ASN A 225 0.62 -10.36 7.72
C ASN A 225 1.19 -9.33 6.73
N MET A 226 2.42 -8.86 6.96
CA MET A 226 3.01 -7.78 6.17
C MET A 226 3.37 -8.17 4.74
N LEU A 227 3.56 -9.46 4.46
CA LEU A 227 3.90 -9.92 3.11
C LEU A 227 2.85 -9.49 2.08
N SER A 228 1.57 -9.56 2.43
CA SER A 228 0.47 -9.10 1.57
C SER A 228 0.44 -7.58 1.33
N GLY A 229 1.11 -6.80 2.16
CA GLY A 229 1.24 -5.34 1.98
C GLY A 229 2.42 -4.90 1.12
N ILE A 230 3.26 -5.84 0.68
CA ILE A 230 4.46 -5.55 -0.13
C ILE A 230 4.27 -5.98 -1.57
N ILE A 231 3.43 -6.96 -1.82
CA ILE A 231 3.08 -7.49 -3.12
C ILE A 231 1.63 -7.12 -3.46
N PRO A 232 1.20 -7.28 -4.71
CA PRO A 232 -0.20 -7.12 -5.06
C PRO A 232 -1.11 -8.04 -4.24
N ASN A 233 -2.29 -7.56 -3.88
CA ASN A 233 -3.34 -8.39 -3.31
C ASN A 233 -3.86 -9.39 -4.36
N ASP A 234 -4.78 -10.27 -4.00
CA ASP A 234 -5.42 -11.18 -4.95
C ASP A 234 -6.51 -10.49 -5.78
N PHE A 235 -6.69 -9.17 -5.62
CA PHE A 235 -7.67 -8.32 -6.31
C PHE A 235 -7.14 -6.89 -6.42
N ASP A 236 -7.64 -6.10 -7.37
CA ASP A 236 -7.35 -4.67 -7.45
C ASP A 236 -8.09 -3.94 -6.32
N ARG A 237 -7.31 -3.39 -5.40
CA ARG A 237 -7.79 -2.65 -4.24
C ARG A 237 -8.71 -1.47 -4.61
N TYR A 238 -8.39 -0.78 -5.68
CA TYR A 238 -9.14 0.38 -6.10
C TYR A 238 -10.51 -0.01 -6.63
N GLU A 239 -10.56 -1.03 -7.49
CA GLU A 239 -11.81 -1.53 -8.09
C GLU A 239 -12.72 -2.21 -7.05
N GLU A 240 -12.14 -2.99 -6.13
CA GLU A 240 -12.92 -3.81 -5.21
C GLU A 240 -13.29 -3.09 -3.90
N ILE A 241 -12.57 -2.01 -3.53
CA ILE A 241 -12.79 -1.32 -2.24
C ILE A 241 -13.09 0.16 -2.45
N VAL A 242 -12.19 0.88 -3.13
CA VAL A 242 -12.26 2.36 -3.19
C VAL A 242 -13.40 2.81 -4.08
N THR A 243 -13.58 2.19 -5.24
CA THR A 243 -14.66 2.54 -6.18
C THR A 243 -16.04 2.25 -5.59
N PRO A 244 -16.34 1.06 -5.02
CA PRO A 244 -17.62 0.82 -4.36
C PRO A 244 -17.91 1.81 -3.22
N LEU A 245 -16.92 2.13 -2.40
CA LEU A 245 -17.09 3.09 -1.30
C LEU A 245 -17.40 4.50 -1.83
N LYS A 246 -16.72 4.94 -2.89
CA LYS A 246 -16.99 6.21 -3.58
C LYS A 246 -18.41 6.25 -4.12
N GLU A 247 -18.84 5.21 -4.82
CA GLU A 247 -20.19 5.14 -5.40
C GLU A 247 -21.29 5.05 -4.32
N HIS A 248 -21.01 4.35 -3.21
CA HIS A 248 -21.89 4.35 -2.04
C HIS A 248 -22.08 5.77 -1.47
N LEU A 249 -21.00 6.52 -1.29
CA LEU A 249 -21.05 7.90 -0.79
C LEU A 249 -21.84 8.82 -1.73
N LYS A 250 -21.65 8.73 -3.04
CA LYS A 250 -22.47 9.45 -4.04
C LYS A 250 -23.94 9.09 -3.94
N LYS A 251 -24.25 7.79 -3.80
CA LYS A 251 -25.62 7.26 -3.67
C LYS A 251 -26.35 7.83 -2.46
N ILE A 252 -25.66 8.02 -1.34
CA ILE A 252 -26.25 8.60 -0.12
C ILE A 252 -26.27 10.14 -0.11
N GLY A 253 -25.67 10.81 -1.11
CA GLY A 253 -25.77 12.27 -1.32
C GLY A 253 -24.52 13.08 -0.96
N VAL A 254 -23.35 12.45 -0.72
CA VAL A 254 -22.08 13.16 -0.51
C VAL A 254 -21.65 13.84 -1.82
N ASP A 255 -21.21 15.09 -1.75
CA ASP A 255 -20.72 15.89 -2.89
C ASP A 255 -19.28 15.49 -3.26
N VAL A 256 -19.13 14.45 -4.09
CA VAL A 256 -17.83 13.98 -4.59
C VAL A 256 -17.51 14.73 -5.89
N ARG A 257 -16.51 15.61 -5.82
CA ARG A 257 -16.07 16.46 -6.95
C ARG A 257 -14.88 15.82 -7.65
N GLU A 258 -15.15 15.10 -8.70
CA GLU A 258 -14.13 14.53 -9.58
C GLU A 258 -13.48 15.65 -10.42
N ASN A 259 -12.18 15.54 -10.71
CA ASN A 259 -11.35 16.56 -11.37
C ASN A 259 -11.22 17.88 -10.59
N ALA A 260 -11.40 17.84 -9.29
CA ALA A 260 -11.17 18.96 -8.39
C ALA A 260 -9.91 18.71 -7.52
N VAL A 261 -8.96 19.63 -7.55
CA VAL A 261 -7.70 19.53 -6.82
C VAL A 261 -7.56 20.70 -5.88
N VAL A 262 -7.42 20.44 -4.58
CA VAL A 262 -7.10 21.47 -3.59
C VAL A 262 -5.65 21.90 -3.78
N THR A 263 -5.45 23.18 -3.96
CA THR A 263 -4.15 23.79 -4.25
C THR A 263 -3.56 24.56 -3.10
N ASP A 264 -4.41 24.99 -2.15
CA ASP A 264 -3.99 25.73 -0.96
C ASP A 264 -5.10 25.78 0.11
N ILE A 265 -4.72 26.03 1.37
CA ILE A 265 -5.64 26.27 2.49
C ILE A 265 -5.09 27.44 3.31
N ASP A 266 -5.94 28.42 3.59
CA ASP A 266 -5.58 29.54 4.47
C ASP A 266 -6.08 29.31 5.88
N PHE A 267 -5.36 29.87 6.85
CA PHE A 267 -5.65 29.77 8.26
C PHE A 267 -5.82 31.17 8.87
N GLU A 268 -6.86 31.34 9.68
CA GLU A 268 -7.07 32.53 10.48
C GLU A 268 -7.41 32.14 11.93
N ASN A 269 -6.71 32.74 12.91
CA ASN A 269 -6.93 32.49 14.36
C ASN A 269 -6.93 31.00 14.74
N ASP A 270 -5.96 30.22 14.25
CA ASP A 270 -5.81 28.78 14.45
C ASP A 270 -6.97 27.94 13.87
N ASN A 271 -7.66 28.44 12.86
CA ASN A 271 -8.67 27.68 12.12
C ASN A 271 -8.34 27.71 10.63
N ALA A 272 -8.63 26.61 9.93
CA ALA A 272 -8.74 26.65 8.47
C ALA A 272 -9.93 27.56 8.13
N ASP A 273 -9.66 28.60 7.31
CA ASP A 273 -10.59 29.68 6.96
C ASP A 273 -11.09 29.56 5.54
N SER A 274 -10.20 29.21 4.61
CA SER A 274 -10.58 29.04 3.21
C SER A 274 -9.80 27.91 2.52
N ILE A 275 -10.45 27.27 1.55
CA ILE A 275 -9.90 26.19 0.73
C ILE A 275 -9.90 26.66 -0.72
N HIS A 276 -8.73 26.71 -1.34
CA HIS A 276 -8.51 27.04 -2.72
C HIS A 276 -8.36 25.77 -3.55
N PHE A 277 -9.13 25.65 -4.61
CA PHE A 277 -9.09 24.45 -5.46
C PHE A 277 -9.29 24.80 -6.93
N THR A 278 -8.85 23.91 -7.80
CA THR A 278 -9.20 23.92 -9.22
C THR A 278 -10.31 22.91 -9.46
N ASP A 279 -11.27 23.30 -10.31
CA ASP A 279 -12.34 22.45 -10.83
C ASP A 279 -12.18 22.48 -12.36
N GLY A 280 -11.51 21.47 -12.88
CA GLY A 280 -10.93 21.51 -14.21
C GLY A 280 -9.92 22.67 -14.33
N ALA A 281 -10.16 23.61 -15.27
CA ALA A 281 -9.31 24.79 -15.47
C ALA A 281 -9.70 26.00 -14.59
N THR A 282 -10.78 25.91 -13.81
CA THR A 282 -11.33 27.05 -13.06
C THR A 282 -10.86 27.03 -11.62
N ARG A 283 -10.27 28.14 -11.14
CA ARG A 283 -9.94 28.31 -9.72
C ARG A 283 -11.17 28.76 -8.95
N LYS A 284 -11.38 28.15 -7.80
CA LYS A 284 -12.52 28.39 -6.90
C LYS A 284 -12.02 28.45 -5.45
N THR A 285 -12.82 29.06 -4.59
CA THR A 285 -12.55 29.12 -3.14
C THR A 285 -13.82 28.81 -2.36
N PHE A 286 -13.70 27.95 -1.35
CA PHE A 286 -14.69 27.81 -0.31
C PHE A 286 -14.19 28.51 0.96
N TYR A 287 -15.10 29.22 1.63
CA TYR A 287 -14.85 29.81 2.96
C TYR A 287 -15.52 28.94 4.01
N LEU A 288 -14.78 28.60 5.06
CA LEU A 288 -15.27 27.80 6.16
C LEU A 288 -15.94 28.70 7.18
N ASN A 289 -17.12 28.31 7.66
CA ASN A 289 -17.82 28.97 8.75
C ASN A 289 -17.43 28.35 10.09
N ASP A 290 -17.78 29.04 11.19
CA ASP A 290 -17.53 28.50 12.53
C ASP A 290 -18.15 27.12 12.71
N GLY A 291 -17.30 26.15 13.08
CA GLY A 291 -17.62 24.73 13.26
C GLY A 291 -17.66 23.89 11.99
N ASP A 292 -17.33 24.43 10.82
CA ASP A 292 -16.96 23.63 9.65
C ASP A 292 -15.58 23.01 9.86
N ILE A 293 -15.34 21.83 9.26
CA ILE A 293 -14.09 21.10 9.41
C ILE A 293 -13.40 20.84 8.07
N CYS A 294 -12.08 20.72 8.11
CA CYS A 294 -11.27 20.34 6.97
C CYS A 294 -10.49 19.06 7.32
N ILE A 295 -10.45 18.10 6.41
CA ILE A 295 -9.65 16.86 6.55
C ILE A 295 -8.72 16.75 5.35
N MET A 296 -7.44 16.53 5.62
CA MET A 296 -6.41 16.28 4.60
C MET A 296 -6.02 14.80 4.63
N PRO A 297 -6.52 13.99 3.69
CA PRO A 297 -6.06 12.62 3.52
C PRO A 297 -4.66 12.60 2.91
N THR A 298 -3.84 11.65 3.33
CA THR A 298 -2.43 11.49 2.91
C THR A 298 -2.12 10.08 2.37
N ASP A 299 -3.13 9.28 2.08
CA ASP A 299 -2.97 7.91 1.59
C ASP A 299 -3.06 7.78 0.06
N GLU A 300 -3.66 8.74 -0.62
CA GLU A 300 -3.76 8.72 -2.07
C GLU A 300 -2.66 9.55 -2.70
N MET A 301 -1.56 8.87 -3.01
CA MET A 301 -0.44 9.42 -3.75
C MET A 301 -0.45 8.99 -5.22
N ALA A 302 -1.63 8.65 -5.77
CA ALA A 302 -1.77 8.24 -7.17
C ALA A 302 -1.31 9.34 -8.14
N ASP A 303 -1.46 10.61 -7.76
CA ASP A 303 -0.95 11.76 -8.52
C ASP A 303 0.58 11.86 -8.52
N CYS A 304 1.26 11.06 -7.69
CA CYS A 304 2.72 10.94 -7.63
C CYS A 304 3.26 9.82 -8.50
N GLU A 305 2.38 9.06 -9.14
CA GLU A 305 2.76 7.96 -10.01
C GLU A 305 2.95 8.45 -11.44
N SER A 306 4.02 7.99 -12.07
CA SER A 306 4.24 8.13 -13.49
C SER A 306 4.53 6.77 -14.10
N PHE A 307 4.21 6.62 -15.37
CA PHE A 307 4.30 5.34 -16.06
C PHE A 307 5.18 5.48 -17.28
N GLY A 308 6.10 4.55 -17.43
CA GLY A 308 6.88 4.37 -18.64
C GLY A 308 6.24 3.39 -19.61
N SER A 309 7.04 2.84 -20.48
CA SER A 309 6.66 1.80 -21.44
C SER A 309 7.83 0.87 -21.70
N PHE A 310 7.63 -0.12 -22.56
CA PHE A 310 8.71 -1.00 -23.01
C PHE A 310 9.93 -0.23 -23.51
N ASN A 311 9.72 0.90 -24.19
CA ASN A 311 10.78 1.69 -24.84
C ASN A 311 11.21 2.95 -24.06
N GLU A 312 10.48 3.36 -23.03
CA GLU A 312 10.69 4.63 -22.34
C GLU A 312 10.62 4.46 -20.82
N PRO A 313 11.51 5.13 -20.05
CA PRO A 313 11.42 5.15 -18.59
C PRO A 313 10.17 5.90 -18.11
N ALA A 314 9.78 5.67 -16.88
CA ALA A 314 8.74 6.47 -16.23
C ALA A 314 9.25 7.91 -15.99
N PRO A 315 8.53 8.95 -16.41
CA PRO A 315 8.97 10.33 -16.18
C PRO A 315 8.98 10.66 -14.67
N LYS A 316 10.01 11.35 -14.20
CA LYS A 316 10.06 11.88 -12.83
C LYS A 316 9.11 13.07 -12.73
N LEU A 317 7.96 12.89 -12.09
CA LEU A 317 6.95 13.94 -11.90
C LEU A 317 7.03 14.51 -10.48
N TYR A 318 6.72 15.79 -10.37
CA TYR A 318 6.53 16.44 -9.07
C TYR A 318 5.13 16.12 -8.53
N SER A 319 5.01 15.83 -7.23
CA SER A 319 3.77 15.38 -6.61
C SER A 319 2.90 16.55 -6.15
N LYS A 320 1.68 16.63 -6.64
CA LYS A 320 0.70 17.64 -6.20
C LYS A 320 0.23 17.48 -4.74
N PRO A 321 0.00 16.27 -4.21
CA PRO A 321 -0.35 16.11 -2.80
C PRO A 321 0.73 16.63 -1.85
N PHE A 322 2.00 16.47 -2.20
CA PHE A 322 3.10 17.03 -1.41
C PHE A 322 3.20 18.56 -1.55
N GLU A 323 2.88 19.12 -2.72
CA GLU A 323 2.83 20.59 -2.89
C GLU A 323 1.84 21.27 -1.93
N LEU A 324 0.68 20.64 -1.68
CA LEU A 324 -0.25 21.14 -0.66
C LEU A 324 0.38 21.06 0.73
N TRP A 325 0.95 19.93 1.08
CA TRP A 325 1.59 19.73 2.39
C TRP A 325 2.75 20.68 2.60
N GLU A 326 3.63 20.89 1.63
CA GLU A 326 4.73 21.88 1.67
C GLU A 326 4.20 23.27 1.98
N LYS A 327 3.17 23.73 1.26
CA LYS A 327 2.53 25.03 1.51
C LYS A 327 1.97 25.16 2.92
N LEU A 328 1.35 24.08 3.43
CA LEU A 328 0.84 24.08 4.80
C LEU A 328 1.98 24.13 5.83
N ALA A 329 3.08 23.44 5.58
CA ALA A 329 4.27 23.47 6.43
C ALA A 329 4.92 24.88 6.46
N GLU A 330 4.89 25.61 5.36
CA GLU A 330 5.33 27.03 5.32
C GLU A 330 4.41 27.96 6.14
N LYS A 331 3.11 27.65 6.21
CA LYS A 331 2.11 28.47 6.90
C LYS A 331 2.03 28.19 8.40
N HIS A 332 2.20 26.93 8.81
CA HIS A 332 2.04 26.57 10.22
C HIS A 332 3.02 25.45 10.62
N PRO A 333 3.78 25.61 11.72
CA PRO A 333 4.84 24.67 12.11
C PRO A 333 4.36 23.28 12.52
N SER A 334 3.07 23.09 12.81
CA SER A 334 2.49 21.78 13.12
C SER A 334 2.41 20.86 11.90
N PHE A 335 2.43 21.42 10.69
CA PHE A 335 2.63 20.66 9.47
C PHE A 335 4.13 20.50 9.23
N LYS A 336 4.75 19.51 9.82
CA LYS A 336 6.17 19.19 9.59
C LYS A 336 6.48 19.13 8.09
N SER A 337 7.73 19.44 7.68
CA SER A 337 8.11 19.32 6.26
C SER A 337 7.97 17.89 5.75
N PRO A 338 7.43 17.68 4.53
CA PRO A 338 7.38 16.38 3.90
C PRO A 338 8.72 15.88 3.35
N ASP A 339 9.81 16.68 3.42
CA ASP A 339 11.11 16.39 2.77
C ASP A 339 11.67 15.00 3.08
N LEU A 340 11.42 14.47 4.28
CA LEU A 340 11.88 13.14 4.68
C LEU A 340 11.19 11.97 3.93
N PHE A 341 10.14 12.25 3.20
CA PHE A 341 9.38 11.25 2.44
C PHE A 341 9.66 11.31 0.94
N PHE A 342 10.48 12.26 0.51
CA PHE A 342 10.91 12.39 -0.87
C PHE A 342 12.09 11.48 -1.23
N ASP A 343 12.37 11.43 -2.52
CA ASP A 343 13.34 10.57 -3.18
C ASP A 343 14.83 10.82 -2.80
N GLU A 344 15.15 11.87 -2.03
CA GLU A 344 16.52 12.16 -1.61
C GLU A 344 17.00 11.28 -0.43
N PHE A 345 16.10 10.61 0.27
CA PHE A 345 16.46 9.71 1.35
C PHE A 345 16.69 8.30 0.83
N GLU A 346 17.95 7.85 0.78
CA GLU A 346 18.33 6.48 0.42
C GLU A 346 17.52 5.46 1.22
N GLY A 347 16.84 4.54 0.54
CA GLY A 347 16.01 3.51 1.15
C GLY A 347 14.52 3.84 1.27
N ASN A 348 14.08 5.07 1.01
CA ASN A 348 12.67 5.42 0.99
C ASN A 348 11.99 5.21 -0.37
N MET A 349 12.78 5.06 -1.43
CA MET A 349 12.25 4.86 -2.77
C MET A 349 12.02 3.39 -3.09
N SER A 350 10.95 3.13 -3.80
CA SER A 350 10.74 1.88 -4.51
C SER A 350 10.20 2.16 -5.89
N GLU A 351 10.62 1.36 -6.87
CA GLU A 351 10.07 1.39 -8.21
C GLU A 351 9.38 0.08 -8.50
N GLU A 352 8.16 0.16 -9.01
CA GLU A 352 7.37 -1.00 -9.39
C GLU A 352 7.37 -1.15 -10.91
N PHE A 353 7.11 -2.34 -11.40
CA PHE A 353 6.89 -2.58 -12.81
C PHE A 353 5.90 -3.71 -13.04
N THR A 354 5.17 -3.63 -14.14
CA THR A 354 4.26 -4.67 -14.56
C THR A 354 4.66 -5.18 -15.93
N ILE A 355 4.80 -6.51 -16.07
CA ILE A 355 5.11 -7.19 -17.31
C ILE A 355 3.82 -7.86 -17.78
N THR A 356 3.33 -7.46 -18.95
CA THR A 356 2.19 -8.09 -19.64
C THR A 356 2.70 -8.91 -20.82
N LEU A 357 2.35 -10.18 -20.84
CA LEU A 357 2.82 -11.17 -21.80
C LEU A 357 1.63 -11.80 -22.55
N SER A 358 1.80 -12.07 -23.84
CA SER A 358 0.83 -12.75 -24.70
C SER A 358 0.81 -14.28 -24.52
N ASN A 359 1.65 -14.84 -23.65
CA ASN A 359 1.70 -16.26 -23.33
C ASN A 359 2.44 -16.52 -22.01
N LYS A 360 2.73 -17.79 -21.70
CA LYS A 360 3.36 -18.25 -20.45
C LYS A 360 4.85 -18.57 -20.57
N LEU A 361 5.53 -18.20 -21.66
CA LEU A 361 6.93 -18.59 -21.88
C LEU A 361 7.85 -18.13 -20.75
N LEU A 362 7.87 -16.84 -20.44
CA LEU A 362 8.73 -16.29 -19.38
C LEU A 362 8.41 -16.88 -17.99
N PRO A 363 7.16 -16.94 -17.52
CA PRO A 363 6.83 -17.62 -16.26
C PRO A 363 7.28 -19.06 -16.19
N GLU A 364 7.11 -19.84 -17.28
CA GLU A 364 7.54 -21.23 -17.32
C GLU A 364 9.06 -21.40 -17.29
N LEU A 365 9.80 -20.49 -17.92
CA LEU A 365 11.27 -20.46 -17.84
C LEU A 365 11.74 -20.12 -16.43
N ILE A 366 11.14 -19.12 -15.78
CA ILE A 366 11.43 -18.78 -14.39
C ILE A 366 11.11 -19.97 -13.47
N ASP A 367 9.98 -20.64 -13.68
CA ASP A 367 9.60 -21.82 -12.89
C ASP A 367 10.55 -23.00 -13.06
N LYS A 368 11.13 -23.20 -14.23
CA LYS A 368 12.20 -24.21 -14.44
C LYS A 368 13.43 -23.91 -13.58
N VAL A 369 13.86 -22.66 -13.52
CA VAL A 369 15.02 -22.21 -12.70
C VAL A 369 14.71 -22.28 -11.21
N THR A 370 13.52 -21.89 -10.81
CA THR A 370 13.12 -21.73 -9.40
C THR A 370 12.36 -22.91 -8.81
N CYS A 371 12.30 -24.04 -9.52
CA CYS A 371 11.55 -25.24 -9.12
C CYS A 371 10.05 -24.96 -8.89
N GLY A 372 9.44 -24.11 -9.74
CA GLY A 372 8.02 -23.82 -9.72
C GLY A 372 7.61 -22.77 -8.68
N ALA A 373 8.44 -21.78 -8.43
CA ALA A 373 8.15 -20.75 -7.42
C ALA A 373 6.95 -19.86 -7.82
N LEU A 374 6.88 -19.40 -9.08
CA LEU A 374 5.76 -18.59 -9.57
C LEU A 374 4.45 -19.36 -9.66
N GLY A 375 4.51 -20.59 -10.24
CA GLY A 375 3.33 -21.45 -10.43
C GLY A 375 2.67 -21.89 -9.11
N ARG A 376 3.37 -21.77 -7.97
CA ARG A 376 2.83 -21.99 -6.62
C ARG A 376 2.31 -20.71 -5.97
N ASN A 377 2.01 -19.69 -6.75
CA ASN A 377 1.64 -18.36 -6.24
C ASN A 377 2.71 -17.79 -5.30
N GLY A 378 3.97 -18.04 -5.63
CA GLY A 378 5.11 -17.65 -4.79
C GLY A 378 5.68 -16.30 -5.18
N ILE A 379 6.57 -15.83 -4.32
CA ILE A 379 7.29 -14.58 -4.44
C ILE A 379 8.77 -14.94 -4.60
N ILE A 380 9.42 -14.38 -5.59
CA ILE A 380 10.86 -14.55 -5.82
C ILE A 380 11.55 -13.25 -5.46
N VAL A 381 12.49 -13.33 -4.55
CA VAL A 381 13.33 -12.21 -4.08
C VAL A 381 14.72 -12.38 -4.63
N LEU A 382 15.21 -11.37 -5.33
CA LEU A 382 16.48 -11.38 -6.05
C LEU A 382 17.53 -10.56 -5.29
N ASP A 383 18.25 -11.19 -4.35
CA ASP A 383 19.38 -10.55 -3.68
C ASP A 383 20.60 -10.38 -4.63
N ASP A 384 20.63 -11.14 -5.71
CA ASP A 384 21.63 -11.01 -6.78
C ASP A 384 21.53 -9.67 -7.53
N SER A 385 20.34 -9.10 -7.65
CA SER A 385 20.14 -7.80 -8.27
C SER A 385 20.62 -6.66 -7.37
N ASN A 386 21.39 -5.71 -7.91
CA ASN A 386 21.74 -4.46 -7.22
C ASN A 386 20.48 -3.65 -6.85
N TRP A 387 19.42 -3.75 -7.65
CA TRP A 387 18.15 -3.10 -7.38
C TRP A 387 17.32 -3.79 -6.28
N LYS A 388 17.74 -4.99 -5.83
CA LYS A 388 16.97 -5.82 -4.86
C LYS A 388 15.53 -6.00 -5.32
N MET A 389 15.38 -6.69 -6.45
CA MET A 389 14.07 -6.90 -7.06
C MET A 389 13.28 -8.03 -6.38
N THR A 390 11.98 -7.86 -6.37
CA THR A 390 11.01 -8.90 -6.04
C THR A 390 10.07 -9.07 -7.21
N VAL A 391 9.72 -10.31 -7.57
CA VAL A 391 8.78 -10.61 -8.64
C VAL A 391 7.78 -11.67 -8.22
N CYS A 392 6.53 -11.54 -8.66
CA CYS A 392 5.47 -12.54 -8.49
C CYS A 392 4.50 -12.53 -9.68
N ALA A 393 3.78 -13.62 -9.85
CA ALA A 393 2.66 -13.66 -10.77
C ALA A 393 1.45 -12.92 -10.19
N VAL A 394 0.77 -12.15 -11.05
CA VAL A 394 -0.51 -11.52 -10.71
C VAL A 394 -1.62 -12.54 -10.97
N PRO A 395 -2.54 -12.76 -10.02
CA PRO A 395 -3.65 -13.68 -10.24
C PRO A 395 -4.50 -13.26 -11.46
N PRO A 396 -4.97 -14.20 -12.28
CA PRO A 396 -5.79 -13.88 -13.46
C PRO A 396 -7.11 -13.16 -13.12
N THR A 397 -7.53 -13.25 -11.86
CA THR A 397 -8.74 -12.58 -11.35
C THR A 397 -8.50 -11.14 -10.90
N TYR A 398 -7.25 -10.67 -10.94
CA TYR A 398 -6.90 -9.32 -10.47
C TYR A 398 -7.48 -8.22 -11.38
N PHE A 399 -7.42 -8.42 -12.70
CA PHE A 399 -8.00 -7.52 -13.68
C PHE A 399 -9.25 -8.16 -14.29
N LYS A 400 -10.40 -7.50 -14.16
CA LYS A 400 -11.70 -8.03 -14.65
C LYS A 400 -11.72 -8.34 -16.15
N ASP A 401 -10.99 -7.54 -16.94
CA ASP A 401 -10.95 -7.64 -18.39
C ASP A 401 -9.72 -8.41 -18.94
N GLN A 402 -8.96 -9.09 -18.08
CA GLN A 402 -7.79 -9.85 -18.52
C GLN A 402 -8.19 -11.07 -19.33
N SER A 403 -7.69 -11.18 -20.57
CA SER A 403 -7.91 -12.35 -21.42
C SER A 403 -7.14 -13.57 -20.91
N GLU A 404 -7.66 -14.78 -21.16
CA GLU A 404 -7.08 -16.04 -20.66
C GLU A 404 -5.67 -16.34 -21.20
N ASP A 405 -5.32 -15.82 -22.38
CA ASP A 405 -4.02 -15.93 -23.02
C ASP A 405 -3.01 -14.90 -22.50
N ILE A 406 -3.46 -13.87 -21.81
CA ILE A 406 -2.59 -12.85 -21.20
C ILE A 406 -2.08 -13.32 -19.85
N THR A 407 -0.78 -13.17 -19.64
CA THR A 407 -0.13 -13.40 -18.35
C THR A 407 0.48 -12.10 -17.84
N VAL A 408 0.27 -11.79 -16.56
CA VAL A 408 0.80 -10.59 -15.93
C VAL A 408 1.74 -10.98 -14.79
N LEU A 409 2.94 -10.40 -14.80
CA LEU A 409 3.87 -10.43 -13.67
C LEU A 409 3.99 -9.02 -13.09
N TRP A 410 4.12 -8.95 -11.80
CA TRP A 410 4.45 -7.71 -11.08
C TRP A 410 5.82 -7.84 -10.43
N GLY A 411 6.58 -6.76 -10.44
CA GLY A 411 7.83 -6.67 -9.72
C GLY A 411 8.03 -5.31 -9.07
N CYS A 412 8.96 -5.30 -8.12
CA CYS A 412 9.32 -4.10 -7.36
C CYS A 412 10.82 -4.14 -7.06
N ALA A 413 11.47 -2.99 -7.16
CA ALA A 413 12.84 -2.78 -6.72
C ALA A 413 12.87 -1.92 -5.47
N MET A 414 13.63 -2.34 -4.46
CA MET A 414 13.77 -1.62 -3.20
C MET A 414 15.01 -0.72 -3.15
N ARG A 415 15.88 -0.78 -4.16
CA ARG A 415 17.06 0.07 -4.34
C ARG A 415 17.14 0.60 -5.77
N PRO A 416 16.10 1.30 -6.26
CA PRO A 416 16.05 1.73 -7.67
C PRO A 416 17.11 2.77 -8.03
N ASN A 417 17.73 3.43 -7.04
CA ASN A 417 18.80 4.40 -7.21
C ASN A 417 20.20 3.79 -7.36
N CYS A 418 20.34 2.47 -7.17
CA CYS A 418 21.61 1.80 -7.49
C CYS A 418 21.74 1.60 -9.01
N ASP A 419 22.97 1.53 -9.51
CA ASP A 419 23.22 1.16 -10.89
C ASP A 419 22.88 -0.31 -11.11
N GLY A 420 22.14 -0.59 -12.18
CA GLY A 420 21.80 -1.95 -12.60
C GLY A 420 23.03 -2.74 -13.03
N ASP A 421 22.98 -4.06 -12.87
CA ASP A 421 24.10 -4.97 -13.15
C ASP A 421 24.41 -5.07 -14.66
N ARG A 422 23.42 -4.80 -15.50
CA ARG A 422 23.52 -4.88 -16.97
C ARG A 422 23.41 -3.52 -17.63
N SER A 423 22.44 -2.73 -17.21
CA SER A 423 22.18 -1.40 -17.78
C SER A 423 23.23 -0.37 -17.38
N GLY A 424 23.83 -0.51 -16.19
CA GLY A 424 24.71 0.50 -15.60
C GLY A 424 24.01 1.84 -15.34
N LYS A 425 22.67 1.83 -15.23
CA LYS A 425 21.82 2.99 -14.97
C LYS A 425 21.02 2.73 -13.70
N THR A 426 20.52 3.79 -13.09
CA THR A 426 19.49 3.66 -12.05
C THR A 426 18.20 3.12 -12.66
N MET A 427 17.42 2.36 -11.91
CA MET A 427 16.18 1.79 -12.44
C MET A 427 15.21 2.87 -12.93
N THR A 428 15.18 4.01 -12.24
CA THR A 428 14.35 5.18 -12.60
C THR A 428 14.70 5.81 -13.97
N GLU A 429 15.87 5.47 -14.54
CA GLU A 429 16.30 5.91 -15.87
C GLU A 429 16.15 4.81 -16.93
N CYS A 430 15.68 3.64 -16.52
CA CYS A 430 15.54 2.49 -17.40
C CYS A 430 14.16 2.43 -18.05
N SER A 431 14.14 2.07 -19.33
CA SER A 431 12.93 1.65 -20.03
C SER A 431 12.44 0.29 -19.53
N GLY A 432 11.21 -0.07 -19.84
CA GLY A 432 10.67 -1.39 -19.51
C GLY A 432 11.50 -2.53 -20.08
N ALA A 433 12.08 -2.37 -21.29
CA ALA A 433 12.96 -3.36 -21.90
C ALA A 433 14.25 -3.55 -21.10
N GLU A 434 14.87 -2.49 -20.62
CA GLU A 434 16.09 -2.55 -19.78
C GLU A 434 15.79 -3.22 -18.43
N ILE A 435 14.66 -2.90 -17.81
CA ILE A 435 14.22 -3.55 -16.56
C ILE A 435 13.95 -5.04 -16.76
N LEU A 436 13.27 -5.40 -17.85
CA LEU A 436 13.03 -6.80 -18.20
C LEU A 436 14.34 -7.56 -18.43
N TYR A 437 15.33 -6.93 -19.10
CA TYR A 437 16.62 -7.55 -19.34
C TYR A 437 17.40 -7.83 -18.05
N GLU A 438 17.40 -6.87 -17.12
CA GLU A 438 17.97 -7.08 -15.77
C GLU A 438 17.29 -8.27 -15.05
N LEU A 439 15.96 -8.32 -15.08
CA LEU A 439 15.21 -9.42 -14.48
C LEU A 439 15.55 -10.77 -15.11
N VAL A 440 15.54 -10.87 -16.43
CA VAL A 440 15.84 -12.09 -17.19
C VAL A 440 17.27 -12.58 -16.91
N SER A 441 18.24 -11.67 -16.80
CA SER A 441 19.62 -11.96 -16.47
C SER A 441 19.80 -12.51 -15.04
N CYS A 442 18.95 -12.11 -14.08
CA CYS A 442 18.96 -12.70 -12.74
C CYS A 442 18.65 -14.20 -12.74
N PHE A 443 17.93 -14.68 -13.75
CA PHE A 443 17.59 -16.10 -13.94
C PHE A 443 18.52 -16.83 -14.92
N ASN A 444 19.58 -16.17 -15.45
CA ASN A 444 20.46 -16.70 -16.50
C ASN A 444 19.68 -17.11 -17.77
N LEU A 445 18.71 -16.32 -18.18
CA LEU A 445 17.87 -16.56 -19.36
C LEU A 445 18.25 -15.67 -20.55
N ASP A 446 19.45 -15.07 -20.54
CA ASP A 446 19.95 -14.15 -21.59
C ASP A 446 19.94 -14.78 -22.99
N GLU A 447 20.19 -16.09 -23.11
CA GLU A 447 20.23 -16.82 -24.38
C GLU A 447 18.88 -16.91 -25.11
N VAL A 448 17.77 -16.73 -24.38
CA VAL A 448 16.40 -16.79 -24.91
C VAL A 448 15.71 -15.42 -24.90
N TRP A 449 16.49 -14.35 -24.84
CA TRP A 449 16.02 -12.97 -24.78
C TRP A 449 15.07 -12.61 -25.93
N ASP A 450 15.45 -12.95 -27.17
CA ASP A 450 14.65 -12.62 -28.36
C ASP A 450 13.28 -13.34 -28.31
N ASP A 451 13.25 -14.62 -27.94
CA ASP A 451 12.02 -15.38 -27.79
C ASP A 451 11.10 -14.79 -26.69
N ILE A 452 11.70 -14.30 -25.61
CA ILE A 452 10.95 -13.61 -24.53
C ILE A 452 10.36 -12.30 -25.07
N CYS A 453 11.15 -11.48 -25.75
CA CYS A 453 10.69 -10.20 -26.31
C CYS A 453 9.51 -10.34 -27.26
N GLU A 454 9.46 -11.42 -28.06
CA GLU A 454 8.31 -11.70 -28.96
C GLU A 454 7.00 -11.94 -28.19
N THR A 455 7.06 -12.26 -26.91
CA THR A 455 5.86 -12.50 -26.08
C THR A 455 5.39 -11.26 -25.33
N VAL A 456 6.18 -10.20 -25.30
CA VAL A 456 5.91 -9.00 -24.51
C VAL A 456 4.85 -8.13 -25.18
N VAL A 457 3.74 -7.92 -24.50
CA VAL A 457 2.77 -6.87 -24.86
C VAL A 457 3.30 -5.52 -24.39
N ASN A 458 3.70 -5.42 -23.13
CA ASN A 458 4.34 -4.24 -22.56
C ASN A 458 5.08 -4.58 -21.26
N VAL A 459 6.06 -3.76 -20.92
CA VAL A 459 6.64 -3.67 -19.57
C VAL A 459 6.52 -2.21 -19.15
N ILE A 460 5.73 -1.98 -18.11
CA ILE A 460 5.38 -0.63 -17.65
C ILE A 460 6.09 -0.36 -16.34
N PRO A 461 7.22 0.41 -16.33
CA PRO A 461 7.77 0.97 -15.11
C PRO A 461 6.77 1.93 -14.46
N CYS A 462 6.66 1.85 -13.14
CA CYS A 462 5.84 2.75 -12.35
C CYS A 462 6.71 3.44 -11.31
N HIS A 463 7.06 4.69 -11.59
CA HIS A 463 7.84 5.49 -10.67
C HIS A 463 6.92 6.15 -9.65
N ARG A 464 7.29 6.00 -8.36
CA ARG A 464 6.64 6.67 -7.23
C ARG A 464 7.67 7.48 -6.48
N ARG A 465 7.44 8.77 -6.42
CA ARG A 465 8.39 9.73 -5.85
C ARG A 465 8.35 9.84 -4.33
N TYR A 466 7.62 9.03 -3.64
CA TYR A 466 7.56 9.06 -2.19
C TYR A 466 7.98 7.75 -1.57
N GLY A 467 8.69 7.84 -0.47
CA GLY A 467 9.04 6.70 0.35
C GLY A 467 8.02 6.44 1.45
N THR A 468 8.06 5.25 1.96
CA THR A 468 7.29 4.87 3.13
C THR A 468 8.00 5.40 4.39
N SER A 469 7.31 6.21 5.16
CA SER A 469 7.83 6.82 6.41
C SER A 469 8.41 5.83 7.42
N TYR A 470 8.13 4.53 7.28
CA TYR A 470 8.57 3.51 8.21
C TYR A 470 10.07 3.21 8.17
N LEU A 471 10.79 3.62 7.14
CA LEU A 471 12.23 3.38 7.06
C LEU A 471 13.05 4.39 7.86
N SER A 472 12.53 5.58 8.10
CA SER A 472 13.25 6.63 8.85
C SER A 472 13.19 6.43 10.37
N PRO A 473 14.31 6.56 11.11
CA PRO A 473 14.31 6.57 12.57
C PRO A 473 13.72 7.85 13.17
N VAL A 474 13.47 8.88 12.36
CA VAL A 474 12.89 10.16 12.81
C VAL A 474 11.37 10.09 12.71
N ASN A 475 10.68 10.39 13.80
CA ASN A 475 9.23 10.54 13.77
C ASN A 475 8.84 11.84 13.05
N SER A 476 8.48 11.71 11.78
CA SER A 476 8.15 12.82 10.88
C SER A 476 6.68 12.83 10.48
N LYS A 477 5.89 11.86 10.95
CA LYS A 477 4.46 11.81 10.66
C LYS A 477 3.71 13.01 11.26
N LEU A 478 2.60 13.35 10.61
CA LEU A 478 1.73 14.44 11.01
C LEU A 478 0.84 13.99 12.18
N GLU A 479 0.65 14.89 13.15
CA GLU A 479 -0.38 14.68 14.17
C GLU A 479 -1.76 14.63 13.50
N ILE A 480 -2.64 13.71 13.93
CA ILE A 480 -4.00 13.60 13.40
C ILE A 480 -4.75 14.94 13.55
N ILE A 481 -4.59 15.60 14.67
CA ILE A 481 -5.06 16.97 14.89
C ILE A 481 -3.82 17.83 15.11
N PRO A 482 -3.38 18.63 14.11
CA PRO A 482 -2.18 19.44 14.23
C PRO A 482 -2.29 20.41 15.41
N THR A 483 -1.27 20.40 16.27
CA THR A 483 -1.27 21.22 17.48
C THR A 483 -1.45 22.69 17.15
N GLY A 484 -2.41 23.36 17.78
CA GLY A 484 -2.74 24.77 17.57
C GLY A 484 -3.81 25.01 16.51
N ILE A 485 -4.26 23.99 15.77
CA ILE A 485 -5.34 24.12 14.78
C ILE A 485 -6.59 23.38 15.28
N LYS A 486 -7.75 24.03 15.19
CA LYS A 486 -8.97 23.55 15.88
C LYS A 486 -9.93 22.76 15.00
N ASN A 487 -9.99 23.08 13.71
CA ASN A 487 -10.98 22.56 12.78
C ASN A 487 -10.32 21.81 11.60
N PHE A 488 -9.14 21.28 11.80
CA PHE A 488 -8.36 20.57 10.78
C PHE A 488 -7.90 19.21 11.31
N ALA A 489 -7.96 18.21 10.46
CA ALA A 489 -7.43 16.89 10.75
C ALA A 489 -6.65 16.33 9.55
N VAL A 490 -5.72 15.42 9.85
CA VAL A 490 -4.94 14.66 8.87
C VAL A 490 -5.30 13.19 9.02
N SER A 491 -5.40 12.46 7.91
CA SER A 491 -5.65 11.02 7.90
C SER A 491 -4.75 10.32 6.87
N GLY A 492 -4.65 8.98 6.93
CA GLY A 492 -3.90 8.18 5.95
C GLY A 492 -2.46 7.86 6.36
N ASP A 493 -1.66 7.41 5.39
CA ASP A 493 -0.33 6.78 5.61
C ASP A 493 0.68 7.66 6.35
N PHE A 494 0.59 8.97 6.24
CA PHE A 494 1.53 9.91 6.87
C PHE A 494 0.98 10.58 8.14
N ALA A 495 -0.21 10.17 8.61
CA ALA A 495 -0.72 10.57 9.92
C ALA A 495 -0.15 9.67 11.03
N GLU A 496 0.02 10.21 12.24
CA GLU A 496 0.38 9.42 13.42
C GLU A 496 -0.77 8.47 13.76
N SER A 497 -0.46 7.23 14.13
CA SER A 497 -1.43 6.23 14.55
C SER A 497 -0.89 5.45 15.74
N ASP A 498 -1.79 5.04 16.63
CA ASP A 498 -1.47 4.10 17.70
C ASP A 498 -1.39 2.65 17.18
N ASN A 499 -1.85 2.40 15.96
CA ASN A 499 -1.75 1.10 15.30
C ASN A 499 -0.43 1.01 14.54
N ASP A 500 0.48 0.16 15.04
CA ASP A 500 1.82 0.02 14.49
C ASP A 500 1.91 -0.85 13.23
N THR A 501 0.77 -1.29 12.66
CA THR A 501 0.75 -2.15 11.47
C THR A 501 0.83 -1.31 10.19
N VAL A 502 2.01 -0.89 9.82
CA VAL A 502 2.30 -0.20 8.55
C VAL A 502 1.89 -1.11 7.37
N PHE A 503 1.52 -0.52 6.24
CA PHE A 503 0.99 -1.21 5.04
C PHE A 503 -0.37 -1.89 5.19
N SER A 504 -1.12 -1.67 6.26
CA SER A 504 -2.45 -2.25 6.42
C SER A 504 -3.56 -1.29 6.03
N GLU A 505 -4.69 -1.84 5.57
CA GLU A 505 -5.91 -1.04 5.36
C GLU A 505 -6.44 -0.48 6.68
N GLU A 506 -6.27 -1.20 7.79
CA GLU A 506 -6.64 -0.75 9.14
C GLU A 506 -5.90 0.51 9.58
N TYR A 507 -4.67 0.72 9.08
CA TYR A 507 -3.89 1.91 9.38
C TYR A 507 -4.43 3.17 8.68
N ILE A 508 -5.07 2.98 7.52
CA ILE A 508 -5.56 4.07 6.67
C ILE A 508 -6.93 4.56 7.16
N VAL A 509 -7.76 3.67 7.65
CA VAL A 509 -9.14 3.94 8.09
C VAL A 509 -9.22 4.23 9.59
#